data_c7ee4e1435560625fd639ab02a3a74e7
#
_entry.id   c7ee4e1435560625fd639ab02a3a74e7
#
_cell.length_a   1.000
_cell.length_b   1.000
_cell.length_c   1.000
_cell.angle_alpha   90.00
_cell.angle_beta   90.00
_cell.angle_gamma   90.00
#
_symmetry.space_group_name_H-M   'P 1'
#
loop_
_entity.id
_entity.type
_entity.pdbx_description
1 polymer ?
#
loop_
_entity_poly.entity_id
_entity_poly.type
_entity_poly.pdbx_seq_one_letter_code
_entity_poly.pdbx_strand_id
1 'polypeptide(L)'
;MMKKIKIGLLPRIILTIALGIAFGNILPGGLVRIFVTFNGIFSEFLGFIIPLIILGLVTPAIADIGKEAGKMLVVTTLIAYGATLFSGFLSYFTGITFFPSMITPGASIEQISEAHDIVPFFTVAIPPVMNVMTSLILAFTLGLGIAHLNTTALKDVCNDFKDIIIKTIQVIILPLLPIYIFGIFLNWLLYTSDAADERSSVDL
;
A
#
# COMPACT_ATOMS: atom_id res chain seq x y z
N MET A 1 16.90 -28.60 21.55
CA MET A 1 15.61 -28.38 20.86
C MET A 1 15.30 -26.89 20.92
N MET A 2 15.71 -26.09 19.93
CA MET A 2 15.46 -24.64 19.91
C MET A 2 13.99 -24.41 19.60
N LYS A 3 13.27 -23.81 20.54
CA LYS A 3 11.87 -23.40 20.41
C LYS A 3 11.83 -22.31 19.34
N LYS A 4 11.37 -22.63 18.12
CA LYS A 4 11.12 -21.60 17.06
C LYS A 4 10.07 -20.63 17.61
N ILE A 5 10.51 -19.49 18.10
CA ILE A 5 9.64 -18.38 18.45
C ILE A 5 8.96 -17.94 17.14
N LYS A 6 7.69 -18.27 16.99
CA LYS A 6 6.87 -17.77 15.87
C LYS A 6 6.62 -16.29 16.11
N ILE A 7 7.59 -15.46 15.71
CA ILE A 7 7.44 -14.01 15.73
C ILE A 7 6.32 -13.69 14.75
N GLY A 8 5.24 -13.10 15.24
CA GLY A 8 4.12 -12.65 14.41
C GLY A 8 4.56 -11.65 13.34
N LEU A 9 3.69 -11.31 12.39
CA LEU A 9 3.98 -10.36 11.31
C LEU A 9 4.33 -8.97 11.89
N LEU A 10 3.55 -8.49 12.87
CA LEU A 10 3.69 -7.16 13.45
C LEU A 10 5.09 -6.90 14.05
N PRO A 11 5.64 -7.75 14.94
CA PRO A 11 6.98 -7.52 15.48
C PRO A 11 8.09 -7.64 14.42
N ARG A 12 7.88 -8.42 13.34
CA ARG A 12 8.83 -8.45 12.21
C ARG A 12 8.87 -7.11 11.47
N ILE A 13 7.70 -6.48 11.25
CA ILE A 13 7.60 -5.17 10.60
C ILE A 13 8.27 -4.10 11.47
N ILE A 14 7.99 -4.07 12.77
CA ILE A 14 8.61 -3.11 13.70
C ILE A 14 10.14 -3.28 13.71
N LEU A 15 10.62 -4.52 13.74
CA LEU A 15 12.05 -4.81 13.69
C LEU A 15 12.68 -4.32 12.38
N THR A 16 12.04 -4.55 11.23
CA THR A 16 12.56 -4.12 9.93
C THR A 16 12.57 -2.61 9.77
N ILE A 17 11.59 -1.89 10.32
CA ILE A 17 11.58 -0.43 10.37
C ILE A 17 12.77 0.06 11.21
N ALA A 18 12.94 -0.46 12.43
CA ALA A 18 14.04 -0.09 13.31
C ALA A 18 15.42 -0.37 12.67
N LEU A 19 15.55 -1.53 12.01
CA LEU A 19 16.77 -1.87 11.27
C LEU A 19 16.98 -0.98 10.05
N GLY A 20 15.93 -0.65 9.28
CA GLY A 20 15.99 0.26 8.15
C GLY A 20 16.52 1.64 8.58
N ILE A 21 16.01 2.14 9.70
CA ILE A 21 16.46 3.40 10.31
C ILE A 21 17.92 3.30 10.80
N ALA A 22 18.28 2.22 11.49
CA ALA A 22 19.64 2.06 12.02
C ALA A 22 20.71 1.92 10.93
N PHE A 23 20.37 1.22 9.83
CA PHE A 23 21.30 0.95 8.74
C PHE A 23 21.29 2.03 7.64
N GLY A 24 20.29 2.91 7.59
CA GLY A 24 20.15 3.95 6.56
C GLY A 24 21.37 4.88 6.46
N ASN A 25 22.03 5.18 7.60
CA ASN A 25 23.24 6.03 7.62
C ASN A 25 24.57 5.26 7.48
N ILE A 26 24.53 3.92 7.51
CA ILE A 26 25.77 3.12 7.57
C ILE A 26 26.00 2.38 6.25
N LEU A 27 24.95 2.05 5.50
CA LEU A 27 25.08 1.25 4.30
C LEU A 27 25.60 2.07 3.10
N PRO A 28 26.60 1.53 2.37
CA PRO A 28 27.07 2.15 1.14
C PRO A 28 25.95 2.16 0.07
N GLY A 29 25.84 3.24 -0.72
CA GLY A 29 24.79 3.46 -1.71
C GLY A 29 24.59 2.30 -2.73
N GLY A 30 25.65 1.51 -3.00
CA GLY A 30 25.56 0.33 -3.86
C GLY A 30 24.65 -0.78 -3.28
N LEU A 31 24.68 -0.99 -1.96
CA LEU A 31 23.77 -1.95 -1.31
C LEU A 31 22.34 -1.44 -1.25
N VAL A 32 22.17 -0.14 -0.99
CA VAL A 32 20.82 0.48 -1.00
C VAL A 32 20.17 0.34 -2.37
N ARG A 33 20.94 0.51 -3.43
CA ARG A 33 20.49 0.34 -4.82
C ARG A 33 19.90 -1.05 -5.10
N ILE A 34 20.42 -2.11 -4.46
CA ILE A 34 19.86 -3.46 -4.55
C ILE A 34 18.44 -3.49 -3.96
N PHE A 35 18.25 -2.89 -2.78
CA PHE A 35 16.92 -2.82 -2.16
C PHE A 35 15.96 -1.94 -2.95
N VAL A 36 16.41 -0.83 -3.51
CA VAL A 36 15.61 0.03 -4.39
C VAL A 36 15.15 -0.75 -5.63
N THR A 37 16.04 -1.54 -6.25
CA THR A 37 15.69 -2.38 -7.39
C THR A 37 14.67 -3.46 -7.01
N PHE A 38 14.88 -4.15 -5.88
CA PHE A 38 13.93 -5.12 -5.35
C PHE A 38 12.57 -4.49 -5.07
N ASN A 39 12.56 -3.32 -4.43
CA ASN A 39 11.33 -2.59 -4.12
C ASN A 39 10.56 -2.18 -5.38
N GLY A 40 11.27 -1.75 -6.43
CA GLY A 40 10.65 -1.46 -7.72
C GLY A 40 9.94 -2.68 -8.30
N ILE A 41 10.62 -3.82 -8.38
CA ILE A 41 10.04 -5.07 -8.90
C ILE A 41 8.85 -5.53 -8.04
N PHE A 42 8.99 -5.48 -6.72
CA PHE A 42 7.91 -5.89 -5.80
C PHE A 42 6.71 -4.94 -5.86
N SER A 43 6.94 -3.65 -6.05
CA SER A 43 5.87 -2.65 -6.27
C SER A 43 5.09 -2.92 -7.55
N GLU A 44 5.77 -3.23 -8.65
CA GLU A 44 5.13 -3.63 -9.91
C GLU A 44 4.32 -4.93 -9.76
N PHE A 45 4.88 -5.92 -9.05
CA PHE A 45 4.16 -7.15 -8.72
C PHE A 45 2.92 -6.87 -7.86
N LEU A 46 3.01 -5.99 -6.85
CA LEU A 46 1.85 -5.57 -6.07
C LEU A 46 0.81 -4.87 -6.95
N GLY A 47 1.24 -3.98 -7.84
CA GLY A 47 0.36 -3.32 -8.81
C GLY A 47 -0.42 -4.32 -9.68
N PHE A 48 0.22 -5.41 -10.09
CA PHE A 48 -0.41 -6.49 -10.84
C PHE A 48 -1.41 -7.30 -10.00
N ILE A 49 -1.04 -7.66 -8.77
CA ILE A 49 -1.82 -8.59 -7.95
C ILE A 49 -3.00 -7.91 -7.23
N ILE A 50 -2.92 -6.61 -6.90
CA ILE A 50 -3.96 -5.88 -6.15
C ILE A 50 -5.33 -5.96 -6.83
N PRO A 51 -5.50 -5.72 -8.14
CA PRO A 51 -6.78 -5.88 -8.81
C PRO A 51 -7.34 -7.30 -8.73
N LEU A 52 -6.46 -8.32 -8.79
CA LEU A 52 -6.85 -9.72 -8.65
C LEU A 52 -7.28 -10.04 -7.22
N ILE A 53 -6.62 -9.46 -6.21
CA ILE A 53 -7.02 -9.58 -4.80
C ILE A 53 -8.43 -9.00 -4.62
N ILE A 54 -8.69 -7.81 -5.16
CA ILE A 54 -10.01 -7.18 -5.07
C ILE A 54 -11.06 -8.10 -5.70
N LEU A 55 -10.83 -8.57 -6.92
CA LEU A 55 -11.78 -9.45 -7.61
C LEU A 55 -12.00 -10.76 -6.83
N GLY A 56 -10.92 -11.40 -6.39
CA GLY A 56 -10.97 -12.70 -5.72
C GLY A 56 -11.59 -12.67 -4.32
N LEU A 57 -11.46 -11.58 -3.58
CA LEU A 57 -12.01 -11.48 -2.22
C LEU A 57 -13.37 -10.80 -2.18
N VAL A 58 -13.59 -9.75 -2.97
CA VAL A 58 -14.81 -8.96 -2.92
C VAL A 58 -15.97 -9.67 -3.62
N THR A 59 -15.72 -10.33 -4.75
CA THR A 59 -16.79 -11.05 -5.48
C THR A 59 -17.52 -12.09 -4.63
N PRO A 60 -16.84 -13.08 -4.01
CA PRO A 60 -17.52 -14.06 -3.19
C PRO A 60 -18.09 -13.45 -1.90
N ALA A 61 -17.45 -12.42 -1.32
CA ALA A 61 -17.99 -11.74 -0.15
C ALA A 61 -19.35 -11.09 -0.43
N ILE A 62 -19.51 -10.43 -1.59
CA ILE A 62 -20.81 -9.86 -2.02
C ILE A 62 -21.81 -10.96 -2.32
N ALA A 63 -21.39 -12.04 -2.99
CA ALA A 63 -22.24 -13.17 -3.29
C ALA A 63 -22.78 -13.86 -2.03
N ASP A 64 -21.98 -13.92 -0.94
CA ASP A 64 -22.37 -14.49 0.34
C ASP A 64 -23.40 -13.66 1.11
N ILE A 65 -23.40 -12.33 0.95
CA ILE A 65 -24.43 -11.44 1.52
C ILE A 65 -25.80 -11.74 0.87
N GLY A 66 -25.83 -12.27 -0.35
CA GLY A 66 -27.05 -12.68 -1.03
C GLY A 66 -27.88 -11.51 -1.55
N LYS A 67 -29.21 -11.69 -1.59
CA LYS A 67 -30.15 -10.73 -2.20
C LYS A 67 -30.20 -9.37 -1.51
N GLU A 68 -29.75 -9.26 -0.27
CA GLU A 68 -29.68 -7.99 0.47
C GLU A 68 -28.43 -7.18 0.16
N ALA A 69 -27.48 -7.74 -0.60
CA ALA A 69 -26.20 -7.10 -0.92
C ALA A 69 -26.38 -5.71 -1.55
N GLY A 70 -27.35 -5.56 -2.43
CA GLY A 70 -27.64 -4.27 -3.08
C GLY A 70 -28.07 -3.18 -2.09
N LYS A 71 -28.95 -3.52 -1.14
CA LYS A 71 -29.40 -2.58 -0.10
C LYS A 71 -28.26 -2.22 0.85
N MET A 72 -27.49 -3.20 1.29
CA MET A 72 -26.31 -2.95 2.13
C MET A 72 -25.28 -2.09 1.43
N LEU A 73 -25.05 -2.31 0.13
CA LEU A 73 -24.14 -1.51 -0.69
C LEU A 73 -24.54 -0.02 -0.66
N VAL A 74 -25.81 0.28 -0.93
CA VAL A 74 -26.31 1.66 -0.94
C VAL A 74 -26.14 2.31 0.43
N VAL A 75 -26.51 1.62 1.52
CA VAL A 75 -26.40 2.15 2.87
C VAL A 75 -24.94 2.40 3.26
N THR A 76 -24.06 1.42 3.00
CA THR A 76 -22.63 1.59 3.33
C THR A 76 -21.97 2.68 2.49
N THR A 77 -22.35 2.84 1.22
CA THR A 77 -21.86 3.91 0.35
C THR A 77 -22.29 5.28 0.86
N LEU A 78 -23.55 5.44 1.30
CA LEU A 78 -24.03 6.69 1.87
C LEU A 78 -23.32 7.04 3.18
N ILE A 79 -23.09 6.05 4.05
CA ILE A 79 -22.33 6.24 5.29
C ILE A 79 -20.88 6.62 4.98
N ALA A 80 -20.23 5.91 4.06
CA ALA A 80 -18.85 6.20 3.65
C ALA A 80 -18.71 7.60 3.04
N TYR A 81 -19.64 8.00 2.19
CA TYR A 81 -19.67 9.34 1.60
C TYR A 81 -19.89 10.42 2.69
N GLY A 82 -20.83 10.21 3.60
CA GLY A 82 -21.04 11.10 4.73
C GLY A 82 -19.81 11.23 5.64
N ALA A 83 -19.15 10.11 5.93
CA ALA A 83 -17.90 10.10 6.70
C ALA A 83 -16.75 10.85 5.99
N THR A 84 -16.64 10.70 4.66
CA THR A 84 -15.64 11.41 3.85
C THR A 84 -15.88 12.91 3.86
N LEU A 85 -17.13 13.35 3.68
CA LEU A 85 -17.50 14.77 3.78
C LEU A 85 -17.20 15.32 5.17
N PHE A 86 -17.61 14.60 6.22
CA PHE A 86 -17.32 15.00 7.60
C PHE A 86 -15.82 15.15 7.86
N SER A 87 -15.02 14.16 7.45
CA SER A 87 -13.56 14.21 7.57
C SER A 87 -12.95 15.38 6.78
N GLY A 88 -13.45 15.63 5.57
CA GLY A 88 -13.00 16.76 4.74
C GLY A 88 -13.29 18.10 5.41
N PHE A 89 -14.49 18.30 5.93
CA PHE A 89 -14.83 19.52 6.67
C PHE A 89 -14.00 19.67 7.95
N LEU A 90 -13.82 18.58 8.71
CA LEU A 90 -13.00 18.60 9.92
C LEU A 90 -11.54 18.99 9.60
N SER A 91 -10.97 18.42 8.57
CA SER A 91 -9.62 18.75 8.09
C SER A 91 -9.50 20.19 7.63
N TYR A 92 -10.50 20.69 6.89
CA TYR A 92 -10.56 22.08 6.45
C TYR A 92 -10.60 23.06 7.62
N PHE A 93 -11.49 22.84 8.58
CA PHE A 93 -11.58 23.69 9.80
C PHE A 93 -10.30 23.65 10.61
N THR A 94 -9.71 22.46 10.77
CA THR A 94 -8.42 22.30 11.46
C THR A 94 -7.33 23.09 10.72
N GLY A 95 -7.28 22.98 9.38
CA GLY A 95 -6.32 23.71 8.55
C GLY A 95 -6.44 25.22 8.71
N ILE A 96 -7.65 25.79 8.58
CA ILE A 96 -7.87 27.22 8.72
C ILE A 96 -7.53 27.73 10.13
N THR A 97 -7.78 26.92 11.15
CA THR A 97 -7.58 27.34 12.54
C THR A 97 -6.11 27.28 12.96
N PHE A 98 -5.40 26.24 12.57
CA PHE A 98 -4.04 25.97 13.06
C PHE A 98 -2.93 26.43 12.10
N PHE A 99 -3.09 26.29 10.77
CA PHE A 99 -2.02 26.61 9.83
C PHE A 99 -1.61 28.10 9.80
N PRO A 100 -2.52 29.09 9.92
CA PRO A 100 -2.09 30.49 9.93
C PRO A 100 -1.15 30.85 11.07
N SER A 101 -1.20 30.12 12.19
CA SER A 101 -0.31 30.33 13.34
C SER A 101 1.02 29.58 13.21
N MET A 102 1.11 28.59 12.32
CA MET A 102 2.29 27.73 12.14
C MET A 102 3.13 28.08 10.89
N ILE A 103 2.49 28.71 9.89
CA ILE A 103 3.17 29.07 8.64
C ILE A 103 3.56 30.53 8.71
N THR A 104 4.84 30.83 8.77
CA THR A 104 5.37 32.19 8.56
C THR A 104 5.18 32.59 7.10
N PRO A 105 4.39 33.66 6.80
CA PRO A 105 4.25 34.13 5.43
C PRO A 105 5.63 34.59 4.92
N GLY A 106 6.12 33.94 3.88
CA GLY A 106 7.41 34.27 3.25
C GLY A 106 8.50 33.24 3.43
N ALA A 107 8.29 32.14 4.17
CA ALA A 107 9.13 30.97 4.02
C ALA A 107 8.93 30.44 2.60
N SER A 108 9.83 30.82 1.68
CA SER A 108 9.94 30.16 0.39
C SER A 108 10.06 28.67 0.68
N ILE A 109 9.12 27.88 0.19
CA ILE A 109 9.34 26.45 0.03
C ILE A 109 10.44 26.43 -1.03
N GLU A 110 11.71 26.48 -0.60
CA GLU A 110 12.79 26.08 -1.49
C GLU A 110 12.36 24.72 -2.01
N GLN A 111 12.20 24.67 -3.33
CA GLN A 111 11.96 23.41 -4.01
C GLN A 111 13.04 22.48 -3.45
N ILE A 112 12.59 21.49 -2.67
CA ILE A 112 13.45 20.39 -2.28
C ILE A 112 13.86 19.83 -3.64
N SER A 113 15.04 20.24 -4.09
CA SER A 113 15.62 19.75 -5.33
C SER A 113 15.56 18.24 -5.20
N GLU A 114 15.13 17.57 -6.26
CA GLU A 114 15.12 16.11 -6.39
C GLU A 114 16.60 15.63 -6.38
N ALA A 115 17.26 15.87 -5.23
CA ALA A 115 18.64 15.58 -5.01
C ALA A 115 18.77 14.07 -4.78
N HIS A 116 19.29 13.39 -5.78
CA HIS A 116 19.84 12.04 -5.70
C HIS A 116 18.84 10.92 -5.34
N ASP A 117 17.75 10.81 -6.07
CA ASP A 117 17.03 9.55 -6.10
C ASP A 117 17.97 8.43 -6.57
N ILE A 118 18.22 7.47 -5.69
CA ILE A 118 19.00 6.29 -6.04
C ILE A 118 18.25 5.52 -7.11
N VAL A 119 18.71 5.62 -8.35
CA VAL A 119 18.08 4.95 -9.50
C VAL A 119 18.30 3.44 -9.37
N PRO A 120 17.26 2.60 -9.55
CA PRO A 120 17.42 1.15 -9.54
C PRO A 120 18.38 0.68 -10.63
N PHE A 121 18.96 -0.52 -10.51
CA PHE A 121 19.83 -1.09 -11.53
C PHE A 121 19.09 -1.34 -12.84
N PHE A 122 17.85 -1.76 -12.74
CA PHE A 122 16.94 -1.99 -13.86
C PHE A 122 15.49 -1.90 -13.38
N THR A 123 14.58 -1.59 -14.26
CA THR A 123 13.15 -1.57 -14.01
C THR A 123 12.47 -2.68 -14.80
N VAL A 124 11.52 -3.37 -14.16
CA VAL A 124 10.68 -4.38 -14.80
C VAL A 124 9.26 -3.85 -14.78
N ALA A 125 8.67 -3.58 -15.92
CA ALA A 125 7.27 -3.18 -16.00
C ALA A 125 6.38 -4.43 -16.01
N ILE A 126 5.49 -4.55 -15.02
CA ILE A 126 4.48 -5.60 -14.95
C ILE A 126 3.11 -4.91 -15.02
N PRO A 127 2.55 -4.71 -16.23
CA PRO A 127 1.28 -4.01 -16.35
C PRO A 127 0.17 -4.80 -15.64
N PRO A 128 -0.67 -4.13 -14.85
CA PRO A 128 -1.81 -4.77 -14.20
C PRO A 128 -2.81 -5.28 -15.25
N VAL A 129 -3.46 -6.41 -14.98
CA VAL A 129 -4.50 -6.98 -15.86
C VAL A 129 -5.66 -6.00 -16.03
N MET A 130 -5.99 -5.25 -14.99
CA MET A 130 -7.00 -4.19 -14.98
C MET A 130 -6.67 -3.17 -13.89
N ASN A 131 -7.24 -1.96 -13.97
CA ASN A 131 -7.06 -1.00 -12.89
C ASN A 131 -7.97 -1.33 -11.67
N VAL A 132 -7.67 -0.73 -10.53
CA VAL A 132 -8.38 -0.96 -9.26
C VAL A 132 -9.88 -0.67 -9.37
N MET A 133 -10.27 0.41 -10.05
CA MET A 133 -11.68 0.77 -10.23
C MET A 133 -12.42 -0.25 -11.09
N THR A 134 -11.79 -0.70 -12.17
CA THR A 134 -12.37 -1.73 -13.05
C THR A 134 -12.56 -3.05 -12.30
N SER A 135 -11.58 -3.47 -11.51
CA SER A 135 -11.70 -4.71 -10.71
C SER A 135 -12.79 -4.60 -9.64
N LEU A 136 -12.96 -3.43 -9.04
CA LEU A 136 -14.01 -3.18 -8.05
C LEU A 136 -15.40 -3.25 -8.70
N ILE A 137 -15.62 -2.56 -9.81
CA ILE A 137 -16.89 -2.60 -10.55
C ILE A 137 -17.21 -4.02 -11.01
N LEU A 138 -16.21 -4.73 -11.55
CA LEU A 138 -16.37 -6.12 -11.97
C LEU A 138 -16.72 -7.03 -10.79
N ALA A 139 -16.04 -6.88 -9.64
CA ALA A 139 -16.33 -7.65 -8.44
C ALA A 139 -17.75 -7.43 -7.93
N PHE A 140 -18.22 -6.19 -7.92
CA PHE A 140 -19.62 -5.88 -7.57
C PHE A 140 -20.61 -6.48 -8.54
N THR A 141 -20.38 -6.32 -9.84
CA THR A 141 -21.27 -6.83 -10.88
C THR A 141 -21.38 -8.35 -10.81
N LEU A 142 -20.23 -9.05 -10.70
CA LEU A 142 -20.21 -10.52 -10.58
C LEU A 142 -20.82 -10.97 -9.24
N GLY A 143 -20.45 -10.33 -8.13
CA GLY A 143 -20.97 -10.68 -6.81
C GLY A 143 -22.49 -10.53 -6.71
N LEU A 144 -23.05 -9.42 -7.19
CA LEU A 144 -24.50 -9.21 -7.26
C LEU A 144 -25.16 -10.18 -8.24
N GLY A 145 -24.54 -10.45 -9.39
CA GLY A 145 -25.02 -11.45 -10.35
C GLY A 145 -25.13 -12.83 -9.71
N ILE A 146 -24.07 -13.31 -9.06
CA ILE A 146 -24.05 -14.60 -8.35
C ILE A 146 -25.12 -14.65 -7.26
N ALA A 147 -25.31 -13.56 -6.50
CA ALA A 147 -26.32 -13.47 -5.44
C ALA A 147 -27.76 -13.66 -5.96
N HIS A 148 -28.03 -13.36 -7.23
CA HIS A 148 -29.34 -13.49 -7.86
C HIS A 148 -29.51 -14.79 -8.67
N LEU A 149 -28.42 -15.44 -9.03
CA LEU A 149 -28.44 -16.71 -9.76
C LEU A 149 -28.77 -17.87 -8.81
N ASN A 150 -29.56 -18.84 -9.30
CA ASN A 150 -29.92 -20.08 -8.57
C ASN A 150 -28.87 -21.19 -8.77
N THR A 151 -27.70 -20.87 -9.36
CA THR A 151 -26.64 -21.85 -9.63
C THR A 151 -25.43 -21.56 -8.74
N THR A 152 -24.77 -22.62 -8.27
CA THR A 152 -23.57 -22.51 -7.40
C THR A 152 -22.26 -22.56 -8.18
N ALA A 153 -22.26 -23.03 -9.42
CA ALA A 153 -21.05 -23.28 -10.19
C ALA A 153 -20.11 -22.06 -10.27
N LEU A 154 -20.63 -20.88 -10.61
CA LEU A 154 -19.82 -19.66 -10.67
C LEU A 154 -19.34 -19.23 -9.28
N LYS A 155 -20.17 -19.43 -8.25
CA LYS A 155 -19.79 -19.14 -6.86
C LYS A 155 -18.64 -20.04 -6.40
N ASP A 156 -18.67 -21.32 -6.76
CA ASP A 156 -17.62 -22.28 -6.40
C ASP A 156 -16.30 -21.90 -7.08
N VAL A 157 -16.31 -21.54 -8.37
CA VAL A 157 -15.13 -21.03 -9.09
C VAL A 157 -14.56 -19.76 -8.43
N CYS A 158 -15.43 -18.83 -8.03
CA CYS A 158 -14.97 -17.61 -7.34
C CYS A 158 -14.38 -17.92 -5.96
N ASN A 159 -14.88 -18.92 -5.24
CA ASN A 159 -14.32 -19.37 -3.97
C ASN A 159 -12.95 -20.04 -4.15
N ASP A 160 -12.79 -20.90 -5.15
CA ASP A 160 -11.50 -21.49 -5.48
C ASP A 160 -10.47 -20.42 -5.84
N PHE A 161 -10.89 -19.43 -6.63
CA PHE A 161 -10.04 -18.28 -6.96
C PHE A 161 -9.64 -17.48 -5.72
N LYS A 162 -10.59 -17.23 -4.80
CA LYS A 162 -10.30 -16.59 -3.50
C LYS A 162 -9.22 -17.36 -2.73
N ASP A 163 -9.32 -18.68 -2.67
CA ASP A 163 -8.37 -19.51 -1.94
C ASP A 163 -6.96 -19.46 -2.57
N ILE A 164 -6.86 -19.42 -3.88
CA ILE A 164 -5.60 -19.20 -4.60
C ILE A 164 -5.01 -17.84 -4.22
N ILE A 165 -5.80 -16.79 -4.24
CA ILE A 165 -5.35 -15.43 -3.88
C ILE A 165 -4.89 -15.37 -2.43
N ILE A 166 -5.66 -15.93 -1.49
CA ILE A 166 -5.27 -15.98 -0.07
C ILE A 166 -3.94 -16.70 0.11
N LYS A 167 -3.76 -17.83 -0.57
CA LYS A 167 -2.52 -18.59 -0.51
C LYS A 167 -1.34 -17.80 -1.11
N THR A 168 -1.55 -17.09 -2.19
CA THR A 168 -0.55 -16.20 -2.80
C THR A 168 -0.12 -15.10 -1.85
N ILE A 169 -1.08 -14.45 -1.17
CA ILE A 169 -0.79 -13.45 -0.15
C ILE A 169 0.06 -14.06 0.97
N GLN A 170 -0.33 -15.22 1.50
CA GLN A 170 0.34 -15.86 2.63
C GLN A 170 1.74 -16.36 2.30
N VAL A 171 1.97 -16.86 1.09
CA VAL A 171 3.23 -17.52 0.70
C VAL A 171 4.21 -16.53 0.06
N ILE A 172 3.73 -15.53 -0.66
CA ILE A 172 4.57 -14.60 -1.40
C ILE A 172 4.59 -13.22 -0.74
N ILE A 173 3.43 -12.57 -0.58
CA ILE A 173 3.37 -11.17 -0.16
C ILE A 173 3.82 -11.02 1.30
N LEU A 174 3.23 -11.77 2.22
CA LEU A 174 3.52 -11.64 3.64
C LEU A 174 4.99 -11.89 4.02
N PRO A 175 5.72 -12.88 3.43
CA PRO A 175 7.14 -13.05 3.73
C PRO A 175 8.04 -11.97 3.10
N LEU A 176 7.68 -11.43 1.95
CA LEU A 176 8.46 -10.39 1.26
C LEU A 176 8.20 -8.98 1.80
N LEU A 177 7.04 -8.76 2.40
CA LEU A 177 6.63 -7.46 2.93
C LEU A 177 7.65 -6.83 3.92
N PRO A 178 8.24 -7.56 4.88
CA PRO A 178 9.26 -6.99 5.76
C PRO A 178 10.50 -6.50 5.00
N ILE A 179 10.95 -7.22 3.97
CA ILE A 179 12.10 -6.83 3.15
C ILE A 179 11.77 -5.57 2.35
N TYR A 180 10.58 -5.49 1.80
CA TYR A 180 10.08 -4.33 1.07
C TYR A 180 10.02 -3.08 1.97
N ILE A 181 9.47 -3.21 3.17
CA ILE A 181 9.40 -2.12 4.16
C ILE A 181 10.81 -1.69 4.57
N PHE A 182 11.73 -2.63 4.81
CA PHE A 182 13.11 -2.32 5.10
C PHE A 182 13.75 -1.44 4.00
N GLY A 183 13.58 -1.82 2.74
CA GLY A 183 14.12 -1.08 1.61
C GLY A 183 13.52 0.33 1.45
N ILE A 184 12.24 0.53 1.76
CA ILE A 184 11.61 1.86 1.77
C ILE A 184 12.26 2.76 2.82
N PHE A 185 12.37 2.29 4.08
CA PHE A 185 12.95 3.09 5.17
C PHE A 185 14.44 3.35 4.96
N LEU A 186 15.16 2.40 4.35
CA LEU A 186 16.57 2.56 4.01
C LEU A 186 16.77 3.71 3.00
N ASN A 187 15.96 3.74 1.94
CA ASN A 187 16.01 4.78 0.91
C ASN A 187 15.58 6.15 1.45
N TRP A 188 14.52 6.17 2.25
CA TRP A 188 13.99 7.42 2.82
C TRP A 188 15.00 8.11 3.75
N LEU A 189 15.76 7.36 4.53
CA LEU A 189 16.73 7.93 5.46
C LEU A 189 17.98 8.48 4.76
N LEU A 190 18.48 7.81 3.75
CA LEU A 190 19.56 8.34 2.91
C LEU A 190 19.17 9.66 2.28
N TYR A 191 17.97 9.77 1.76
CA TYR A 191 17.44 11.00 1.20
C TYR A 191 17.38 12.14 2.22
N THR A 192 16.94 11.86 3.46
CA THR A 192 16.84 12.88 4.52
C THR A 192 18.19 13.26 5.11
N SER A 193 19.16 12.36 5.17
CA SER A 193 20.50 12.67 5.69
C SER A 193 21.34 13.47 4.69
N ASP A 194 21.29 13.15 3.40
CA ASP A 194 21.96 13.93 2.36
C ASP A 194 21.42 15.37 2.29
N ALA A 195 20.10 15.54 2.40
CA ALA A 195 19.48 16.87 2.47
C ALA A 195 19.87 17.66 3.73
N ALA A 196 20.18 16.99 4.85
CA ALA A 196 20.64 17.63 6.08
C ALA A 196 22.12 18.02 6.00
N ASP A 197 22.96 17.20 5.36
CA ASP A 197 24.39 17.49 5.16
C ASP A 197 24.62 18.63 4.16
N GLU A 198 23.79 18.71 3.11
CA GLU A 198 23.85 19.78 2.13
C GLU A 198 23.47 21.14 2.74
N ARG A 199 22.50 21.19 3.67
CA ARG A 199 22.16 22.40 4.43
C ARG A 199 23.32 22.86 5.33
N SER A 200 24.01 21.94 5.98
CA SER A 200 25.13 22.29 6.87
C SER A 200 26.38 22.77 6.11
N SER A 201 26.51 22.41 4.82
CA SER A 201 27.61 22.84 3.96
C SER A 201 27.39 24.22 3.32
N VAL A 202 26.16 24.73 3.26
CA VAL A 202 25.83 26.06 2.72
C VAL A 202 25.94 27.14 3.77
N ASP A 203 25.92 26.81 5.06
CA ASP A 203 26.04 27.75 6.17
C ASP A 203 27.51 28.01 6.61
N LEU A 204 28.52 27.55 5.84
CA LEU A 204 29.95 27.80 6.00
C LEU A 204 30.52 28.63 4.85
#